data_ba42caa9e5ad00ebd8bd32d634a58744
#
_entry.id   ba42caa9e5ad00ebd8bd32d634a58744
#
_cell.length_a   1.000
_cell.length_b   1.000
_cell.length_c   1.000
_cell.angle_alpha   90.00
_cell.angle_beta   90.00
_cell.angle_gamma   90.00
#
_symmetry.space_group_name_H-M   'P 1'
#
loop_
_entity.id
_entity.type
_entity.pdbx_description
1 polymer ?
#
loop_
_entity_poly.entity_id
_entity_poly.type
_entity_poly.pdbx_seq_one_letter_code
_entity_poly.pdbx_strand_id
1 'polypeptide(L)'
;TIRHAEGSRNFTDVMTFAGPPPVTPYFDAGILNFVFAEMWCRPGLDQRSRRRITQVGVAESAAVIPIRSHIYAAMASGNCPAEEMQEFVLQYAIHAGWPKGSVIQGAVLEMAKRVAAGLPFEN
;
A
#
# COMPACT_ATOMS: atom_id res chain seq x y z
N THR A 1 -14.66 -16.54 -10.76
CA THR A 1 -15.84 -16.19 -9.96
C THR A 1 -16.02 -14.67 -9.87
N ILE A 2 -17.20 -14.26 -9.46
CA ILE A 2 -17.51 -12.82 -9.27
C ILE A 2 -16.56 -12.19 -8.24
N ARG A 3 -16.32 -12.87 -7.12
CA ARG A 3 -15.40 -12.37 -6.09
C ARG A 3 -13.98 -12.23 -6.58
N HIS A 4 -13.54 -13.18 -7.40
CA HIS A 4 -12.21 -13.09 -8.01
C HIS A 4 -12.09 -11.86 -8.89
N ALA A 5 -13.09 -11.61 -9.74
CA ALA A 5 -13.10 -10.44 -10.63
C ALA A 5 -13.16 -9.12 -9.81
N GLU A 6 -13.97 -9.08 -8.77
CA GLU A 6 -14.03 -7.92 -7.87
C GLU A 6 -12.71 -7.69 -7.17
N GLY A 7 -12.07 -8.76 -6.68
CA GLY A 7 -10.77 -8.67 -6.02
C GLY A 7 -9.70 -8.12 -6.95
N SER A 8 -9.67 -8.57 -8.20
CA SER A 8 -8.72 -8.08 -9.20
C SER A 8 -8.92 -6.60 -9.51
N ARG A 9 -10.18 -6.17 -9.68
CA ARG A 9 -10.48 -4.76 -9.92
C ARG A 9 -10.08 -3.90 -8.73
N ASN A 10 -10.45 -4.33 -7.53
CA ASN A 10 -10.16 -3.60 -6.30
C ASN A 10 -8.66 -3.54 -6.02
N PHE A 11 -7.94 -4.64 -6.27
CA PHE A 11 -6.49 -4.63 -6.15
C PHE A 11 -5.89 -3.54 -7.04
N THR A 12 -6.29 -3.50 -8.30
CA THR A 12 -5.78 -2.49 -9.23
C THR A 12 -6.16 -1.08 -8.81
N ASP A 13 -7.39 -0.89 -8.34
CA ASP A 13 -7.85 0.42 -7.87
C ASP A 13 -7.05 0.89 -6.64
N VAL A 14 -6.87 0.03 -5.66
CA VAL A 14 -6.17 0.37 -4.42
C VAL A 14 -4.66 0.48 -4.66
N MET A 15 -4.07 -0.50 -5.34
CA MET A 15 -2.62 -0.58 -5.50
C MET A 15 -2.08 0.22 -6.69
N THR A 16 -2.95 0.68 -7.57
CA THR A 16 -2.61 1.51 -8.75
C THR A 16 -1.83 0.76 -9.84
N PHE A 17 -1.73 -0.56 -9.73
CA PHE A 17 -1.10 -1.40 -10.75
C PHE A 17 -1.77 -2.78 -10.71
N ALA A 18 -1.64 -3.55 -11.81
CA ALA A 18 -2.22 -4.89 -11.89
C ALA A 18 -1.43 -5.85 -11.00
N GLY A 19 -2.15 -6.74 -10.32
CA GLY A 19 -1.52 -7.77 -9.52
C GLY A 19 -0.88 -8.86 -10.36
N PRO A 20 -0.05 -9.70 -9.74
CA PRO A 20 0.49 -10.88 -10.44
C PRO A 20 -0.62 -11.88 -10.74
N PRO A 21 -0.38 -12.88 -11.63
CA PRO A 21 -1.37 -13.91 -11.91
C PRO A 21 -1.78 -14.66 -10.63
N PRO A 22 -3.09 -14.94 -10.45
CA PRO A 22 -3.58 -15.57 -9.20
C PRO A 22 -3.38 -17.09 -9.23
N VAL A 23 -2.13 -17.53 -9.27
CA VAL A 23 -1.77 -18.94 -9.46
C VAL A 23 -1.55 -19.68 -8.15
N THR A 24 -1.66 -19.03 -7.00
CA THR A 24 -1.51 -19.68 -5.69
C THR A 24 -2.70 -19.39 -4.81
N PRO A 25 -3.04 -20.30 -3.88
CA PRO A 25 -4.11 -20.04 -2.91
C PRO A 25 -3.86 -18.77 -2.07
N TYR A 26 -2.61 -18.50 -1.73
CA TYR A 26 -2.28 -17.28 -0.98
C TYR A 26 -2.76 -16.03 -1.72
N PHE A 27 -2.45 -15.92 -3.00
CA PHE A 27 -2.81 -14.73 -3.74
C PHE A 27 -4.29 -14.74 -4.14
N ASP A 28 -4.78 -15.86 -4.66
CA ASP A 28 -6.16 -15.94 -5.15
C ASP A 28 -7.17 -15.88 -4.00
N ALA A 29 -7.11 -16.82 -3.05
CA ALA A 29 -8.08 -16.88 -1.97
C ALA A 29 -7.84 -15.82 -0.90
N GLY A 30 -6.58 -15.56 -0.56
CA GLY A 30 -6.24 -14.62 0.49
C GLY A 30 -6.25 -13.17 0.00
N ILE A 31 -5.38 -12.85 -0.92
CA ILE A 31 -5.18 -11.45 -1.32
C ILE A 31 -6.35 -10.94 -2.16
N LEU A 32 -6.71 -11.63 -3.24
CA LEU A 32 -7.77 -11.12 -4.10
C LEU A 32 -9.15 -11.29 -3.48
N ASN A 33 -9.50 -12.48 -3.02
CA ASN A 33 -10.86 -12.75 -2.54
C ASN A 33 -11.15 -12.18 -1.17
N PHE A 34 -10.19 -12.23 -0.24
CA PHE A 34 -10.43 -11.74 1.11
C PHE A 34 -10.00 -10.28 1.29
N VAL A 35 -8.73 -9.98 1.02
CA VAL A 35 -8.21 -8.64 1.32
C VAL A 35 -8.85 -7.59 0.40
N PHE A 36 -8.80 -7.78 -0.91
CA PHE A 36 -9.26 -6.75 -1.83
C PHE A 36 -10.73 -6.85 -2.21
N ALA A 37 -11.31 -8.04 -2.34
CA ALA A 37 -12.73 -8.15 -2.64
C ALA A 37 -13.61 -7.86 -1.42
N GLU A 38 -13.13 -8.16 -0.21
CA GLU A 38 -13.93 -8.00 1.00
C GLU A 38 -13.46 -6.88 1.90
N MET A 39 -12.20 -6.93 2.36
CA MET A 39 -11.75 -6.01 3.40
C MET A 39 -11.62 -4.56 2.93
N TRP A 40 -11.04 -4.34 1.75
CA TRP A 40 -10.86 -2.98 1.24
C TRP A 40 -12.16 -2.34 0.74
N CYS A 41 -13.23 -3.13 0.62
CA CYS A 41 -14.55 -2.63 0.19
C CYS A 41 -15.53 -2.44 1.33
N ARG A 42 -15.15 -2.75 2.56
CA ARG A 42 -16.08 -2.64 3.68
C ARG A 42 -16.49 -1.19 3.90
N PRO A 43 -17.78 -0.95 4.24
CA PRO A 43 -18.20 0.38 4.68
C PRO A 43 -17.58 0.69 6.05
N GLY A 44 -17.63 1.93 6.47
CA GLY A 44 -17.15 2.34 7.79
C GLY A 44 -15.84 3.09 7.77
N LEU A 45 -14.97 2.83 6.78
CA LEU A 45 -13.76 3.61 6.52
C LEU A 45 -13.65 3.86 5.04
N ASP A 46 -13.29 5.07 4.66
CA ASP A 46 -12.99 5.36 3.27
C ASP A 46 -11.61 4.80 2.87
N GLN A 47 -11.29 4.85 1.59
CA GLN A 47 -10.03 4.30 1.09
C GLN A 47 -8.82 5.00 1.69
N ARG A 48 -8.88 6.32 1.83
CA ARG A 48 -7.79 7.11 2.38
C ARG A 48 -7.50 6.72 3.83
N SER A 49 -8.55 6.54 4.65
CA SER A 49 -8.39 6.12 6.04
C SER A 49 -7.82 4.70 6.14
N ARG A 50 -8.30 3.77 5.29
CA ARG A 50 -7.75 2.42 5.24
C ARG A 50 -6.29 2.45 4.82
N ARG A 51 -5.94 3.31 3.88
CA ARG A 51 -4.58 3.49 3.42
C ARG A 51 -3.65 3.89 4.56
N ARG A 52 -4.08 4.86 5.37
CA ARG A 52 -3.28 5.34 6.51
C ARG A 52 -3.04 4.24 7.53
N ILE A 53 -4.07 3.48 7.88
CA ILE A 53 -3.95 2.38 8.82
C ILE A 53 -3.03 1.30 8.26
N THR A 54 -3.19 0.97 6.99
CA THR A 54 -2.38 -0.04 6.31
C THR A 54 -0.90 0.36 6.31
N GLN A 55 -0.59 1.65 6.15
CA GLN A 55 0.80 2.13 6.18
C GLN A 55 1.50 1.77 7.49
N VAL A 56 0.82 1.94 8.62
CA VAL A 56 1.39 1.55 9.92
C VAL A 56 1.64 0.05 9.97
N GLY A 57 0.67 -0.73 9.52
CA GLY A 57 0.79 -2.20 9.53
C GLY A 57 1.93 -2.70 8.66
N VAL A 58 2.06 -2.20 7.44
CA VAL A 58 3.16 -2.64 6.56
C VAL A 58 4.51 -2.15 7.07
N ALA A 59 4.58 -0.94 7.63
CA ALA A 59 5.81 -0.44 8.24
C ALA A 59 6.27 -1.35 9.37
N GLU A 60 5.36 -1.76 10.24
CA GLU A 60 5.68 -2.64 11.35
C GLU A 60 6.01 -4.07 10.92
N SER A 61 5.50 -4.51 9.76
CA SER A 61 5.77 -5.85 9.26
C SER A 61 7.22 -6.05 8.82
N ALA A 62 7.95 -4.97 8.56
CA ALA A 62 9.31 -4.96 8.02
C ALA A 62 9.44 -5.68 6.68
N ALA A 63 8.34 -5.94 6.00
CA ALA A 63 8.33 -6.62 4.70
C ALA A 63 8.60 -5.62 3.58
N VAL A 64 9.69 -5.82 2.84
CA VAL A 64 10.19 -4.83 1.87
C VAL A 64 9.19 -4.56 0.75
N ILE A 65 8.66 -5.60 0.12
CA ILE A 65 7.75 -5.42 -1.01
C ILE A 65 6.44 -4.75 -0.59
N PRO A 66 5.74 -5.21 0.46
CA PRO A 66 4.54 -4.50 0.93
C PRO A 66 4.81 -3.06 1.35
N ILE A 67 5.94 -2.77 1.99
CA ILE A 67 6.32 -1.39 2.34
C ILE A 67 6.38 -0.54 1.08
N ARG A 68 7.14 -0.97 0.07
CA ARG A 68 7.33 -0.21 -1.15
C ARG A 68 6.03 -0.05 -1.93
N SER A 69 5.30 -1.14 -2.12
CA SER A 69 4.07 -1.12 -2.95
C SER A 69 2.96 -0.30 -2.33
N HIS A 70 2.74 -0.41 -1.01
CA HIS A 70 1.69 0.37 -0.35
C HIS A 70 2.04 1.84 -0.23
N ILE A 71 3.31 2.18 0.04
CA ILE A 71 3.76 3.58 0.05
C ILE A 71 3.61 4.20 -1.34
N TYR A 72 4.02 3.46 -2.38
CA TYR A 72 3.85 3.89 -3.76
C TYR A 72 2.37 4.16 -4.05
N ALA A 73 1.50 3.21 -3.75
CA ALA A 73 0.08 3.32 -4.04
C ALA A 73 -0.59 4.47 -3.26
N ALA A 74 -0.14 4.74 -2.04
CA ALA A 74 -0.65 5.85 -1.25
C ALA A 74 -0.47 7.18 -1.99
N MET A 75 0.68 7.37 -2.61
CA MET A 75 0.97 8.60 -3.36
C MET A 75 0.41 8.55 -4.77
N ALA A 76 0.58 7.44 -5.48
CA ALA A 76 0.11 7.31 -6.87
C ALA A 76 -1.41 7.45 -6.99
N SER A 77 -2.16 6.99 -6.00
CA SER A 77 -3.62 7.13 -5.98
C SER A 77 -4.09 8.54 -5.67
N GLY A 78 -3.21 9.39 -5.14
CA GLY A 78 -3.57 10.71 -4.66
C GLY A 78 -4.16 10.73 -3.26
N ASN A 79 -4.32 9.57 -2.62
CA ASN A 79 -4.87 9.51 -1.26
C ASN A 79 -3.97 10.23 -0.25
N CYS A 80 -2.65 10.05 -0.36
CA CYS A 80 -1.68 10.62 0.56
C CYS A 80 -0.56 11.29 -0.23
N PRO A 81 -0.59 12.62 -0.38
CA PRO A 81 0.49 13.32 -1.07
C PRO A 81 1.85 13.15 -0.38
N ALA A 82 2.93 13.41 -1.13
CA ALA A 82 4.28 13.21 -0.61
C ALA A 82 4.55 13.95 0.70
N GLU A 83 4.05 15.18 0.82
CA GLU A 83 4.22 15.97 2.05
C GLU A 83 3.55 15.29 3.24
N GLU A 84 2.37 14.73 3.03
CA GLU A 84 1.66 14.00 4.09
C GLU A 84 2.40 12.72 4.45
N MET A 85 2.98 12.03 3.47
CA MET A 85 3.78 10.83 3.73
C MET A 85 5.04 11.16 4.52
N GLN A 86 5.64 12.33 4.30
CA GLN A 86 6.79 12.77 5.10
C GLN A 86 6.39 13.05 6.54
N GLU A 87 5.25 13.65 6.77
CA GLU A 87 4.72 13.84 8.12
C GLU A 87 4.36 12.50 8.77
N PHE A 88 3.86 11.55 7.99
CA PHE A 88 3.61 10.20 8.47
C PHE A 88 4.89 9.56 9.01
N VAL A 89 6.00 9.69 8.30
CA VAL A 89 7.28 9.12 8.75
C VAL A 89 7.67 9.67 10.12
N LEU A 90 7.53 10.96 10.32
CA LEU A 90 7.87 11.59 11.60
C LEU A 90 6.96 11.06 12.73
N GLN A 91 5.66 11.05 12.50
CA GLN A 91 4.70 10.56 13.49
C GLN A 91 4.93 9.09 13.83
N TYR A 92 5.23 8.28 12.81
CA TYR A 92 5.54 6.87 12.97
C TYR A 92 6.84 6.69 13.78
N ALA A 93 7.89 7.43 13.43
CA ALA A 93 9.20 7.28 14.06
C ALA A 93 9.17 7.62 15.55
N ILE A 94 8.36 8.60 15.95
CA ILE A 94 8.22 8.98 17.36
C ILE A 94 7.78 7.78 18.20
N HIS A 95 6.90 6.95 17.68
CA HIS A 95 6.34 5.82 18.43
C HIS A 95 7.07 4.50 18.17
N ALA A 96 7.52 4.26 16.94
CA ALA A 96 8.13 3.00 16.54
C ALA A 96 9.66 2.99 16.69
N GLY A 97 10.28 4.15 16.75
CA GLY A 97 11.72 4.29 16.87
C GLY A 97 12.37 4.78 15.59
N TRP A 98 13.49 5.52 15.74
CA TRP A 98 14.18 6.15 14.63
C TRP A 98 14.76 5.14 13.62
N PRO A 99 15.31 3.97 14.05
CA PRO A 99 15.79 3.00 13.06
C PRO A 99 14.70 2.51 12.11
N LYS A 100 13.51 2.20 12.61
CA LYS A 100 12.37 1.84 11.75
C LYS A 100 11.94 3.02 10.91
N GLY A 101 11.92 4.22 11.49
CA GLY A 101 11.59 5.44 10.78
C GLY A 101 12.54 5.69 9.61
N SER A 102 13.82 5.38 9.78
CA SER A 102 14.81 5.54 8.71
C SER A 102 14.51 4.67 7.50
N VAL A 103 14.08 3.43 7.72
CA VAL A 103 13.70 2.52 6.63
C VAL A 103 12.52 3.09 5.86
N ILE A 104 11.50 3.55 6.58
CA ILE A 104 10.29 4.08 5.96
C ILE A 104 10.58 5.41 5.26
N GLN A 105 11.43 6.25 5.83
CA GLN A 105 11.86 7.49 5.19
C GLN A 105 12.50 7.21 3.83
N GLY A 106 13.39 6.23 3.76
CA GLY A 106 14.02 5.84 2.49
C GLY A 106 13.00 5.39 1.47
N ALA A 107 12.02 4.58 1.89
CA ALA A 107 10.97 4.09 1.00
C ALA A 107 10.08 5.24 0.48
N VAL A 108 9.71 6.18 1.36
CA VAL A 108 8.89 7.33 0.95
C VAL A 108 9.62 8.18 -0.08
N LEU A 109 10.90 8.49 0.16
CA LEU A 109 11.67 9.30 -0.76
C LEU A 109 11.83 8.62 -2.12
N GLU A 110 12.13 7.33 -2.13
CA GLU A 110 12.29 6.60 -3.38
C GLU A 110 10.96 6.48 -4.15
N MET A 111 9.89 6.12 -3.44
CA MET A 111 8.59 5.95 -4.10
C MET A 111 8.04 7.28 -4.61
N ALA A 112 8.28 8.38 -3.90
CA ALA A 112 7.88 9.70 -4.37
C ALA A 112 8.54 10.05 -5.70
N LYS A 113 9.83 9.73 -5.85
CA LYS A 113 10.52 9.94 -7.11
C LYS A 113 9.94 9.08 -8.23
N ARG A 114 9.63 7.83 -7.94
CA ARG A 114 9.06 6.93 -8.96
C ARG A 114 7.67 7.39 -9.39
N VAL A 115 6.83 7.79 -8.46
CA VAL A 115 5.49 8.31 -8.78
C VAL A 115 5.61 9.56 -9.65
N ALA A 116 6.47 10.50 -9.27
CA ALA A 116 6.65 11.74 -10.04
C ALA A 116 7.18 11.50 -11.44
N ALA A 117 8.01 10.46 -11.62
CA ALA A 117 8.58 10.11 -12.92
C ALA A 117 7.70 9.17 -13.75
N GLY A 118 6.56 8.73 -13.22
CA GLY A 118 5.70 7.77 -13.91
C GLY A 118 6.28 6.36 -13.98
N LEU A 119 7.21 6.03 -13.09
CA LEU A 119 7.83 4.71 -13.04
C LEU A 119 7.04 3.78 -12.11
N PRO A 120 7.12 2.45 -12.30
CA PRO A 120 6.48 1.51 -11.39
C PRO A 120 7.19 1.47 -10.02
N PHE A 121 6.56 0.83 -9.03
CA PHE A 121 7.15 0.78 -7.69
C PHE A 121 8.44 -0.04 -7.63
N GLU A 122 8.64 -0.91 -8.58
CA GLU A 122 9.90 -1.64 -8.76
C GLU A 122 10.11 -1.94 -10.24
N ASN A 123 11.34 -2.21 -10.61
CA ASN A 123 11.70 -2.50 -12.00
C ASN A 123 11.29 -3.92 -12.42
#